data_03fe29c64057b5c04c91e55a20fe8251
#
_entry.id   03fe29c64057b5c04c91e55a20fe8251
#
_cell.length_a   1.000
_cell.length_b   1.000
_cell.length_c   1.000
_cell.angle_alpha   90.00
_cell.angle_beta   90.00
_cell.angle_gamma   90.00
#
_symmetry.space_group_name_H-M   'P 1'
#
loop_
_entity.id
_entity.type
_entity.pdbx_description
1 polymer ?
#
loop_
_entity_poly.entity_id
_entity_poly.type
_entity_poly.pdbx_seq_one_letter_code
_entity_poly.pdbx_strand_id
1 'polypeptide(L)'
;MISGLGDWIFLIAMPLYIFDITKSTIATGSMFIIQMLPRLLFGSIAGTFVDKRNKKWTLVIVDVVRAVALALLFFVPSGQLWAFLVIAFIQNLVGTLFIPAHRSLLVATISRERLVEANSITVVSDNFIRIIGPSIGGTLLGIAGVEIAIATDIFSYMISSVLLSLVAVKSSQQKQKGTETSLKQKWLEFWGNWWNGLKVVGTNHLYSTIFLMFSFTWLAQGMINVLFVPYVINEMGQTSVEFGWIESVQGIGGLIGGYLLLKLNKKVASFPLIISSLLANGGLALLQFNIPILFFVFIMNAFLGITDVISIVRLETLLQEQVPENYMGRIFGAYNTLMALTMLIGMSIASFLGEMMGTVMLLNISALLFFLTGIVGYRALKQNMKVSRHGKND
;
A
#
# COMPACT_ATOMS: atom_id res chain seq x y z
N MET A 1 13.71 8.38 -5.47
CA MET A 1 14.40 7.71 -4.35
C MET A 1 14.46 8.58 -3.10
N ILE A 2 15.11 9.76 -3.15
CA ILE A 2 15.34 10.58 -1.95
C ILE A 2 14.01 11.00 -1.30
N SER A 3 13.09 11.59 -2.05
CA SER A 3 11.74 11.95 -1.55
C SER A 3 10.93 10.72 -1.10
N GLY A 4 11.08 9.58 -1.77
CA GLY A 4 10.41 8.36 -1.35
C GLY A 4 10.89 7.82 0.00
N LEU A 5 12.15 8.04 0.36
CA LEU A 5 12.65 7.70 1.70
C LEU A 5 11.96 8.56 2.77
N GLY A 6 11.85 9.87 2.53
CA GLY A 6 11.10 10.78 3.38
C GLY A 6 9.64 10.37 3.53
N ASP A 7 8.99 10.01 2.42
CA ASP A 7 7.61 9.49 2.43
C ASP A 7 7.42 8.31 3.39
N TRP A 8 8.37 7.35 3.41
CA TRP A 8 8.32 6.22 4.32
C TRP A 8 8.61 6.59 5.77
N ILE A 9 9.54 7.54 5.99
CA ILE A 9 9.77 8.09 7.34
C ILE A 9 8.49 8.70 7.88
N PHE A 10 7.82 9.56 7.10
CA PHE A 10 6.57 10.19 7.49
C PHE A 10 5.43 9.18 7.70
N LEU A 11 5.32 8.19 6.81
CA LEU A 11 4.30 7.14 6.86
C LEU A 11 4.36 6.36 8.18
N ILE A 12 5.55 6.10 8.69
CA ILE A 12 5.78 5.33 9.92
C ILE A 12 5.80 6.24 11.15
N ALA A 13 6.54 7.34 11.09
CA ALA A 13 6.73 8.20 12.26
C ALA A 13 5.44 8.90 12.70
N MET A 14 4.59 9.34 11.77
CA MET A 14 3.39 10.10 12.13
C MET A 14 2.33 9.30 12.90
N PRO A 15 1.90 8.11 12.46
CA PRO A 15 0.97 7.30 13.26
C PRO A 15 1.53 6.93 14.64
N LEU A 16 2.82 6.61 14.74
CA LEU A 16 3.51 6.32 16.01
C LEU A 16 3.51 7.54 16.93
N TYR A 17 3.87 8.70 16.41
CA TYR A 17 3.85 9.96 17.16
C TYR A 17 2.44 10.33 17.64
N ILE A 18 1.44 10.22 16.76
CA ILE A 18 0.05 10.48 17.13
C ILE A 18 -0.42 9.50 18.21
N PHE A 19 -0.04 8.23 18.12
CA PHE A 19 -0.34 7.26 19.17
C PHE A 19 0.36 7.62 20.48
N ASP A 20 1.62 8.05 20.42
CA ASP A 20 2.39 8.38 21.63
C ASP A 20 1.78 9.55 22.40
N ILE A 21 1.37 10.63 21.71
CA ILE A 21 0.78 11.81 22.36
C ILE A 21 -0.68 11.65 22.77
N THR A 22 -1.45 10.79 22.06
CA THR A 22 -2.90 10.65 22.31
C THR A 22 -3.26 9.37 23.07
N LYS A 23 -2.43 8.34 22.99
CA LYS A 23 -2.70 6.96 23.44
C LYS A 23 -4.02 6.41 22.88
N SER A 24 -4.51 6.98 21.78
CA SER A 24 -5.79 6.65 21.15
C SER A 24 -5.60 5.89 19.85
N THR A 25 -6.23 4.72 19.75
CA THR A 25 -6.29 3.93 18.53
C THR A 25 -7.11 4.65 17.44
N ILE A 26 -8.13 5.42 17.84
CA ILE A 26 -8.95 6.23 16.92
C ILE A 26 -8.09 7.31 16.27
N ALA A 27 -7.27 8.02 17.03
CA ALA A 27 -6.40 9.05 16.51
C ALA A 27 -5.36 8.47 15.53
N THR A 28 -4.73 7.36 15.90
CA THR A 28 -3.77 6.64 15.06
C THR A 28 -4.39 6.14 13.77
N GLY A 29 -5.55 5.51 13.85
CA GLY A 29 -6.28 5.03 12.68
C GLY A 29 -6.74 6.16 11.77
N SER A 30 -7.16 7.30 12.34
CA SER A 30 -7.48 8.51 11.56
C SER A 30 -6.29 8.98 10.73
N MET A 31 -5.06 8.87 11.27
CA MET A 31 -3.84 9.23 10.55
C MET A 31 -3.63 8.30 9.33
N PHE A 32 -3.76 6.97 9.50
CA PHE A 32 -3.65 6.03 8.39
C PHE A 32 -4.75 6.25 7.33
N ILE A 33 -6.00 6.46 7.76
CA ILE A 33 -7.13 6.71 6.87
C ILE A 33 -6.88 7.98 6.04
N ILE A 34 -6.47 9.08 6.68
CA ILE A 34 -6.21 10.37 6.01
C ILE A 34 -5.04 10.27 5.03
N GLN A 35 -4.03 9.49 5.32
CA GLN A 35 -2.91 9.26 4.39
C GLN A 35 -3.34 8.51 3.13
N MET A 36 -4.30 7.58 3.24
CA MET A 36 -4.77 6.77 2.12
C MET A 36 -5.90 7.41 1.31
N LEU A 37 -6.75 8.21 1.96
CA LEU A 37 -7.96 8.79 1.38
C LEU A 37 -7.74 9.61 0.10
N PRO A 38 -6.73 10.51 0.00
CA PRO A 38 -6.50 11.29 -1.21
C PRO A 38 -6.20 10.41 -2.43
N ARG A 39 -5.47 9.32 -2.25
CA ARG A 39 -5.14 8.39 -3.33
C ARG A 39 -6.38 7.68 -3.86
N LEU A 40 -7.30 7.30 -2.99
CA LEU A 40 -8.58 6.70 -3.39
C LEU A 40 -9.45 7.70 -4.16
N LEU A 41 -9.59 8.93 -3.65
CA LEU A 41 -10.49 9.94 -4.21
C LEU A 41 -9.95 10.57 -5.51
N PHE A 42 -8.66 10.84 -5.57
CA PHE A 42 -8.05 11.66 -6.62
C PHE A 42 -7.03 10.93 -7.50
N GLY A 43 -6.65 9.70 -7.15
CA GLY A 43 -5.62 8.94 -7.88
C GLY A 43 -5.95 8.75 -9.36
N SER A 44 -7.21 8.51 -9.71
CA SER A 44 -7.66 8.36 -11.12
C SER A 44 -7.63 9.67 -11.92
N ILE A 45 -7.80 10.81 -11.23
CA ILE A 45 -7.84 12.14 -11.86
C ILE A 45 -6.43 12.71 -12.00
N ALA A 46 -5.53 12.33 -11.10
CA ALA A 46 -4.16 12.82 -11.03
C ALA A 46 -3.39 12.67 -12.36
N GLY A 47 -3.53 11.51 -13.02
CA GLY A 47 -2.91 11.27 -14.34
C GLY A 47 -3.36 12.29 -15.38
N THR A 48 -4.66 12.54 -15.46
CA THR A 48 -5.24 13.51 -16.41
C THR A 48 -4.75 14.94 -16.18
N PHE A 49 -4.59 15.33 -14.91
CA PHE A 49 -4.08 16.64 -14.55
C PHE A 49 -2.61 16.80 -14.98
N VAL A 50 -1.82 15.76 -14.76
CA VAL A 50 -0.40 15.71 -15.11
C VAL A 50 -0.19 15.75 -16.64
N ASP A 51 -1.05 15.07 -17.43
CA ASP A 51 -0.92 15.02 -18.90
C ASP A 51 -0.92 16.41 -19.54
N LYS A 52 -1.67 17.35 -18.98
CA LYS A 52 -1.79 18.73 -19.48
C LYS A 52 -0.67 19.68 -19.01
N ARG A 53 0.19 19.22 -18.10
CA ARG A 53 1.20 20.06 -17.45
C ARG A 53 2.62 19.64 -17.83
N ASN A 54 3.58 20.50 -17.55
CA ASN A 54 4.99 20.17 -17.67
C ASN A 54 5.38 19.19 -16.57
N LYS A 55 5.73 17.95 -16.94
CA LYS A 55 5.98 16.83 -16.02
C LYS A 55 7.10 17.12 -15.02
N LYS A 56 8.20 17.73 -15.49
CA LYS A 56 9.33 18.15 -14.65
C LYS A 56 8.90 19.16 -13.59
N TRP A 57 8.27 20.25 -14.02
CA TRP A 57 7.84 21.29 -13.08
C TRP A 57 6.71 20.82 -12.17
N THR A 58 5.87 19.90 -12.61
CA THR A 58 4.87 19.27 -11.73
C THR A 58 5.55 18.53 -10.58
N LEU A 59 6.59 17.74 -10.83
CA LEU A 59 7.34 17.04 -9.77
C LEU A 59 8.02 18.02 -8.81
N VAL A 60 8.68 19.05 -9.34
CA VAL A 60 9.35 20.08 -8.52
C VAL A 60 8.34 20.78 -7.61
N ILE A 61 7.20 21.21 -8.17
CA ILE A 61 6.15 21.90 -7.40
C ILE A 61 5.55 20.96 -6.35
N VAL A 62 5.30 19.71 -6.69
CA VAL A 62 4.82 18.69 -5.74
C VAL A 62 5.75 18.58 -4.55
N ASP A 63 7.05 18.41 -4.77
CA ASP A 63 8.02 18.25 -3.68
C ASP A 63 8.13 19.56 -2.85
N VAL A 64 8.14 20.73 -3.48
CA VAL A 64 8.16 22.03 -2.77
C VAL A 64 6.90 22.24 -1.91
N VAL A 65 5.72 21.96 -2.47
CA VAL A 65 4.45 22.12 -1.72
C VAL A 65 4.41 21.14 -0.53
N ARG A 66 4.91 19.93 -0.70
CA ARG A 66 4.99 18.93 0.36
C ARG A 66 5.97 19.36 1.46
N ALA A 67 7.15 19.88 1.08
CA ALA A 67 8.12 20.43 2.03
C ALA A 67 7.53 21.59 2.83
N VAL A 68 6.85 22.52 2.17
CA VAL A 68 6.18 23.66 2.84
C VAL A 68 5.05 23.19 3.76
N ALA A 69 4.23 22.22 3.31
CA ALA A 69 3.15 21.68 4.14
C ALA A 69 3.70 21.05 5.42
N LEU A 70 4.80 20.26 5.33
CA LEU A 70 5.45 19.70 6.52
C LEU A 70 6.09 20.76 7.41
N ALA A 71 6.69 21.81 6.83
CA ALA A 71 7.29 22.89 7.61
C ALA A 71 6.25 23.63 8.47
N LEU A 72 4.99 23.64 8.06
CA LEU A 72 3.90 24.23 8.87
C LEU A 72 3.68 23.44 10.18
N LEU A 73 4.05 22.15 10.26
CA LEU A 73 3.94 21.37 11.50
C LEU A 73 4.79 21.92 12.63
N PHE A 74 5.92 22.60 12.34
CA PHE A 74 6.74 23.25 13.38
C PHE A 74 6.05 24.42 14.08
N PHE A 75 5.00 24.97 13.47
CA PHE A 75 4.21 26.07 14.04
C PHE A 75 2.93 25.59 14.72
N VAL A 76 2.66 24.28 14.66
CA VAL A 76 1.47 23.66 15.27
C VAL A 76 1.78 23.34 16.73
N PRO A 77 1.00 23.89 17.71
CA PRO A 77 1.15 23.52 19.10
C PRO A 77 0.96 22.03 19.33
N SER A 78 1.73 21.48 20.26
CA SER A 78 1.62 20.07 20.65
C SER A 78 0.19 19.74 21.09
N GLY A 79 -0.40 18.68 20.53
CA GLY A 79 -1.76 18.23 20.87
C GLY A 79 -2.87 18.67 19.88
N GLN A 80 -2.59 19.50 18.88
CA GLN A 80 -3.58 19.85 17.86
C GLN A 80 -3.66 18.77 16.76
N LEU A 81 -4.25 17.61 17.08
CA LEU A 81 -4.39 16.46 16.16
C LEU A 81 -4.94 16.84 14.79
N TRP A 82 -5.96 17.73 14.74
CA TRP A 82 -6.59 18.14 13.49
C TRP A 82 -5.59 18.75 12.49
N ALA A 83 -4.61 19.50 12.97
CA ALA A 83 -3.61 20.12 12.10
C ALA A 83 -2.68 19.07 11.45
N PHE A 84 -2.27 18.05 12.22
CA PHE A 84 -1.51 16.93 11.67
C PHE A 84 -2.32 16.18 10.60
N LEU A 85 -3.62 15.95 10.84
CA LEU A 85 -4.50 15.29 9.87
C LEU A 85 -4.67 16.11 8.59
N VAL A 86 -4.88 17.43 8.70
CA VAL A 86 -5.02 18.33 7.54
C VAL A 86 -3.73 18.35 6.72
N ILE A 87 -2.58 18.50 7.38
CA ILE A 87 -1.28 18.54 6.70
C ILE A 87 -0.99 17.18 6.05
N ALA A 88 -1.26 16.06 6.71
CA ALA A 88 -1.13 14.74 6.13
C ALA A 88 -2.05 14.54 4.92
N PHE A 89 -3.28 15.06 4.96
CA PHE A 89 -4.18 15.05 3.81
C PHE A 89 -3.62 15.83 2.62
N ILE A 90 -3.16 17.06 2.84
CA ILE A 90 -2.55 17.91 1.79
C ILE A 90 -1.31 17.25 1.21
N GLN A 91 -0.44 16.71 2.07
CA GLN A 91 0.76 16.00 1.74
C GLN A 91 0.47 14.85 0.75
N ASN A 92 -0.48 13.98 1.11
CA ASN A 92 -0.84 12.83 0.29
C ASN A 92 -1.66 13.23 -0.94
N LEU A 93 -2.51 14.26 -0.85
CA LEU A 93 -3.26 14.78 -2.00
C LEU A 93 -2.33 15.27 -3.11
N VAL A 94 -1.36 16.09 -2.76
CA VAL A 94 -0.36 16.59 -3.71
C VAL A 94 0.53 15.44 -4.19
N GLY A 95 0.87 14.51 -3.30
CA GLY A 95 1.62 13.29 -3.61
C GLY A 95 0.97 12.37 -4.66
N THR A 96 -0.37 12.41 -4.82
CA THR A 96 -1.05 11.63 -5.87
C THR A 96 -0.58 11.97 -7.29
N LEU A 97 -0.08 13.19 -7.49
CA LEU A 97 0.44 13.67 -8.79
C LEU A 97 1.85 13.14 -9.09
N PHE A 98 2.60 12.70 -8.07
CA PHE A 98 3.99 12.33 -8.22
C PHE A 98 4.19 11.12 -9.15
N ILE A 99 3.48 10.02 -8.90
CA ILE A 99 3.64 8.76 -9.65
C ILE A 99 3.36 8.96 -11.15
N PRO A 100 2.21 9.53 -11.58
CA PRO A 100 1.96 9.73 -13.01
C PRO A 100 2.94 10.72 -13.65
N ALA A 101 3.35 11.78 -12.93
CA ALA A 101 4.34 12.73 -13.44
C ALA A 101 5.73 12.09 -13.60
N HIS A 102 6.17 11.29 -12.63
CA HIS A 102 7.44 10.57 -12.67
C HIS A 102 7.50 9.57 -13.83
N ARG A 103 6.48 8.73 -13.99
CA ARG A 103 6.41 7.78 -15.11
C ARG A 103 6.42 8.48 -16.46
N SER A 104 5.68 9.56 -16.60
CA SER A 104 5.63 10.36 -17.84
C SER A 104 6.96 11.04 -18.12
N LEU A 105 7.66 11.55 -17.10
CA LEU A 105 8.98 12.17 -17.23
C LEU A 105 10.03 11.13 -17.64
N LEU A 106 10.00 9.94 -17.02
CA LEU A 106 10.91 8.84 -17.34
C LEU A 106 10.86 8.49 -18.84
N VAL A 107 9.64 8.30 -19.36
CA VAL A 107 9.42 7.99 -20.78
C VAL A 107 9.86 9.15 -21.70
N ALA A 108 9.74 10.39 -21.25
CA ALA A 108 10.12 11.57 -22.03
C ALA A 108 11.64 11.84 -22.06
N THR A 109 12.39 11.31 -21.07
CA THR A 109 13.83 11.60 -20.91
C THR A 109 14.73 10.46 -21.29
N ILE A 110 14.23 9.22 -21.25
CA ILE A 110 15.02 8.01 -21.48
C ILE A 110 14.68 7.40 -22.84
N SER A 111 15.69 6.93 -23.59
CA SER A 111 15.48 6.24 -24.85
C SER A 111 14.72 4.92 -24.65
N ARG A 112 13.97 4.49 -25.67
CA ARG A 112 13.14 3.28 -25.59
C ARG A 112 13.93 2.02 -25.22
N GLU A 113 15.17 1.94 -25.69
CA GLU A 113 16.08 0.82 -25.46
C GLU A 113 16.49 0.69 -23.98
N ARG A 114 16.52 1.82 -23.24
CA ARG A 114 16.92 1.88 -21.84
C ARG A 114 15.73 1.94 -20.86
N LEU A 115 14.49 1.94 -21.36
CA LEU A 115 13.32 2.01 -20.47
C LEU A 115 13.21 0.81 -19.52
N VAL A 116 13.60 -0.38 -19.96
CA VAL A 116 13.60 -1.58 -19.14
C VAL A 116 14.61 -1.42 -17.98
N GLU A 117 15.81 -0.93 -18.28
CA GLU A 117 16.83 -0.66 -17.26
C GLU A 117 16.36 0.38 -16.23
N ALA A 118 15.80 1.50 -16.71
CA ALA A 118 15.32 2.57 -15.85
C ALA A 118 14.14 2.13 -14.96
N ASN A 119 13.19 1.37 -15.51
CA ASN A 119 12.10 0.80 -14.72
C ASN A 119 12.61 -0.21 -13.69
N SER A 120 13.60 -1.03 -14.04
CA SER A 120 14.23 -1.98 -13.11
C SER A 120 14.90 -1.26 -11.94
N ILE A 121 15.65 -0.20 -12.22
CA ILE A 121 16.26 0.64 -11.17
C ILE A 121 15.18 1.25 -10.27
N THR A 122 14.08 1.74 -10.84
CA THR A 122 12.97 2.28 -10.05
C THR A 122 12.39 1.24 -9.12
N VAL A 123 12.08 0.04 -9.63
CA VAL A 123 11.50 -1.05 -8.83
C VAL A 123 12.45 -1.50 -7.72
N VAL A 124 13.75 -1.67 -8.03
CA VAL A 124 14.76 -2.04 -7.03
C VAL A 124 14.85 -0.97 -5.94
N SER A 125 14.84 0.31 -6.36
CA SER A 125 14.88 1.45 -5.44
C SER A 125 13.67 1.51 -4.52
N ASP A 126 12.47 1.33 -5.06
CA ASP A 126 11.23 1.37 -4.29
C ASP A 126 11.19 0.22 -3.26
N ASN A 127 11.62 -0.98 -3.65
CA ASN A 127 11.73 -2.11 -2.72
C ASN A 127 12.78 -1.86 -1.63
N PHE A 128 13.94 -1.30 -1.99
CA PHE A 128 14.98 -0.97 -1.01
C PHE A 128 14.47 0.03 0.03
N ILE A 129 13.82 1.10 -0.43
CA ILE A 129 13.24 2.12 0.45
C ILE A 129 12.13 1.52 1.33
N ARG A 130 11.29 0.65 0.79
CA ARG A 130 10.24 -0.05 1.53
C ARG A 130 10.80 -0.89 2.69
N ILE A 131 12.02 -1.44 2.54
CA ILE A 131 12.66 -2.24 3.58
C ILE A 131 13.31 -1.37 4.63
N ILE A 132 14.10 -0.37 4.23
CA ILE A 132 14.88 0.42 5.17
C ILE A 132 14.11 1.62 5.73
N GLY A 133 13.09 2.11 5.00
CA GLY A 133 12.32 3.27 5.38
C GLY A 133 11.68 3.16 6.77
N PRO A 134 10.98 2.05 7.09
CA PRO A 134 10.41 1.86 8.41
C PRO A 134 11.43 1.88 9.54
N SER A 135 12.58 1.22 9.38
CA SER A 135 13.64 1.22 10.40
C SER A 135 14.24 2.61 10.61
N ILE A 136 14.46 3.36 9.51
CA ILE A 136 14.95 4.73 9.62
C ILE A 136 13.88 5.62 10.28
N GLY A 137 12.61 5.53 9.86
CA GLY A 137 11.52 6.32 10.41
C GLY A 137 11.28 6.08 11.89
N GLY A 138 11.20 4.81 12.30
CA GLY A 138 11.05 4.41 13.70
C GLY A 138 12.25 4.83 14.57
N THR A 139 13.48 4.65 14.04
CA THR A 139 14.70 5.02 14.75
C THR A 139 14.84 6.54 14.91
N LEU A 140 14.57 7.32 13.85
CA LEU A 140 14.58 8.78 13.92
C LEU A 140 13.58 9.29 14.94
N LEU A 141 12.35 8.75 14.91
CA LEU A 141 11.31 9.14 15.87
C LEU A 141 11.75 8.80 17.31
N GLY A 142 12.25 7.58 17.55
CA GLY A 142 12.55 7.09 18.89
C GLY A 142 13.80 7.73 19.52
N ILE A 143 14.81 8.05 18.72
CA ILE A 143 16.08 8.59 19.22
C ILE A 143 16.14 10.11 19.13
N ALA A 144 15.65 10.69 18.04
CA ALA A 144 15.81 12.09 17.71
C ALA A 144 14.51 12.91 17.79
N GLY A 145 13.37 12.26 17.98
CA GLY A 145 12.07 12.90 18.10
C GLY A 145 11.41 13.21 16.76
N VAL A 146 10.15 13.66 16.83
CA VAL A 146 9.30 13.91 15.66
C VAL A 146 9.81 15.07 14.82
N GLU A 147 10.38 16.10 15.45
CA GLU A 147 10.91 17.28 14.76
C GLU A 147 12.02 16.90 13.78
N ILE A 148 12.93 16.01 14.19
CA ILE A 148 14.04 15.55 13.34
C ILE A 148 13.51 14.64 12.22
N ALA A 149 12.52 13.80 12.51
CA ALA A 149 11.87 12.97 11.49
C ALA A 149 11.20 13.85 10.41
N ILE A 150 10.44 14.88 10.81
CA ILE A 150 9.82 15.85 9.90
C ILE A 150 10.87 16.64 9.13
N ALA A 151 11.92 17.15 9.82
CA ALA A 151 12.99 17.90 9.17
C ALA A 151 13.69 17.03 8.10
N THR A 152 13.96 15.76 8.39
CA THR A 152 14.59 14.83 7.44
C THR A 152 13.72 14.67 6.18
N ASP A 153 12.41 14.56 6.33
CA ASP A 153 11.49 14.46 5.19
C ASP A 153 11.45 15.78 4.38
N ILE A 154 11.38 16.94 5.04
CA ILE A 154 11.48 18.26 4.38
C ILE A 154 12.78 18.35 3.55
N PHE A 155 13.93 17.99 4.14
CA PHE A 155 15.20 18.00 3.43
C PHE A 155 15.20 17.04 2.24
N SER A 156 14.57 15.87 2.37
CA SER A 156 14.44 14.91 1.28
C SER A 156 13.71 15.51 0.08
N TYR A 157 12.60 16.20 0.31
CA TYR A 157 11.84 16.90 -0.74
C TYR A 157 12.61 18.09 -1.34
N MET A 158 13.30 18.86 -0.52
CA MET A 158 14.12 19.99 -1.02
C MET A 158 15.24 19.48 -1.92
N ILE A 159 15.99 18.46 -1.50
CA ILE A 159 17.04 17.85 -2.32
C ILE A 159 16.45 17.27 -3.61
N SER A 160 15.33 16.55 -3.51
CA SER A 160 14.62 15.99 -4.67
C SER A 160 14.20 17.09 -5.65
N SER A 161 13.60 18.17 -5.18
CA SER A 161 13.15 19.28 -6.01
C SER A 161 14.31 19.96 -6.74
N VAL A 162 15.44 20.18 -6.04
CA VAL A 162 16.66 20.73 -6.67
C VAL A 162 17.20 19.79 -7.74
N LEU A 163 17.37 18.52 -7.45
CA LEU A 163 17.86 17.53 -8.42
C LEU A 163 16.93 17.42 -9.63
N LEU A 164 15.61 17.40 -9.43
CA LEU A 164 14.62 17.39 -10.51
C LEU A 164 14.69 18.67 -11.36
N SER A 165 14.96 19.83 -10.74
CA SER A 165 15.12 21.09 -11.45
C SER A 165 16.33 21.11 -12.38
N LEU A 166 17.36 20.32 -12.09
CA LEU A 166 18.58 20.20 -12.90
C LEU A 166 18.43 19.21 -14.08
N VAL A 167 17.40 18.36 -14.07
CA VAL A 167 17.18 17.37 -15.16
C VAL A 167 16.93 18.11 -16.48
N ALA A 168 17.77 17.87 -17.47
CA ALA A 168 17.57 18.40 -18.82
C ALA A 168 16.48 17.60 -19.54
N VAL A 169 15.35 18.23 -19.80
CA VAL A 169 14.27 17.64 -20.61
C VAL A 169 14.35 18.20 -22.01
N LYS A 170 14.64 17.39 -23.02
CA LYS A 170 14.48 17.80 -24.41
C LYS A 170 13.02 18.18 -24.63
N SER A 171 12.77 19.43 -24.98
CA SER A 171 11.44 19.99 -25.20
C SER A 171 10.78 19.35 -26.42
N SER A 172 10.34 18.12 -26.28
CA SER A 172 9.39 17.50 -27.19
C SER A 172 7.99 17.71 -26.58
N GLN A 173 7.54 18.96 -26.68
CA GLN A 173 6.12 19.25 -26.49
C GLN A 173 5.35 18.72 -27.72
N GLN A 174 5.20 17.40 -27.80
CA GLN A 174 4.02 16.89 -28.50
C GLN A 174 2.82 17.24 -27.61
N LYS A 175 2.20 18.38 -27.93
CA LYS A 175 0.81 18.64 -27.57
C LYS A 175 0.01 17.47 -28.17
N GLN A 176 -0.15 16.39 -27.40
CA GLN A 176 -1.25 15.49 -27.69
C GLN A 176 -2.50 16.36 -27.57
N LYS A 177 -3.14 16.60 -28.73
CA LYS A 177 -4.51 17.09 -28.82
C LYS A 177 -5.43 16.04 -28.17
N GLY A 178 -5.38 15.95 -26.84
CA GLY A 178 -6.38 15.23 -26.10
C GLY A 178 -7.69 15.99 -26.25
N THR A 179 -8.71 15.33 -26.73
CA THR A 179 -10.10 15.78 -26.66
C THR A 179 -10.36 16.35 -25.27
N GLU A 180 -10.88 17.59 -25.22
CA GLU A 180 -11.24 18.28 -23.97
C GLU A 180 -12.42 17.60 -23.29
N THR A 181 -12.19 16.43 -22.75
CA THR A 181 -13.17 15.78 -21.87
C THR A 181 -13.18 16.50 -20.54
N SER A 182 -14.33 17.01 -20.12
CA SER A 182 -14.53 17.65 -18.82
C SER A 182 -14.12 16.71 -17.68
N LEU A 183 -13.56 17.25 -16.59
CA LEU A 183 -13.24 16.47 -15.38
C LEU A 183 -14.45 15.69 -14.86
N LYS A 184 -15.65 16.29 -14.92
CA LYS A 184 -16.92 15.65 -14.55
C LYS A 184 -17.21 14.42 -15.44
N GLN A 185 -16.93 14.51 -16.72
CA GLN A 185 -17.19 13.43 -17.68
C GLN A 185 -16.22 12.25 -17.45
N LYS A 186 -14.96 12.53 -17.17
CA LYS A 186 -13.96 11.49 -16.81
C LYS A 186 -14.27 10.83 -15.46
N TRP A 187 -14.80 11.58 -14.51
CA TRP A 187 -15.24 11.02 -13.23
C TRP A 187 -16.44 10.09 -13.40
N LEU A 188 -17.41 10.45 -14.23
CA LEU A 188 -18.53 9.59 -14.59
C LEU A 188 -18.09 8.36 -15.38
N GLU A 189 -17.18 8.50 -16.32
CA GLU A 189 -16.57 7.37 -17.06
C GLU A 189 -15.80 6.41 -16.12
N PHE A 190 -15.09 6.95 -15.15
CA PHE A 190 -14.40 6.12 -14.14
C PHE A 190 -15.40 5.26 -13.36
N TRP A 191 -16.46 5.87 -12.82
CA TRP A 191 -17.48 5.12 -12.08
C TRP A 191 -18.29 4.18 -12.98
N GLY A 192 -18.54 4.56 -14.23
CA GLY A 192 -19.17 3.69 -15.22
C GLY A 192 -18.30 2.46 -15.53
N ASN A 193 -17.01 2.65 -15.75
CA ASN A 193 -16.08 1.55 -15.99
C ASN A 193 -15.90 0.65 -14.76
N TRP A 194 -15.85 1.24 -13.58
CA TRP A 194 -15.78 0.51 -12.30
C TRP A 194 -17.03 -0.36 -12.09
N TRP A 195 -18.23 0.20 -12.30
CA TRP A 195 -19.49 -0.53 -12.18
C TRP A 195 -19.61 -1.66 -13.21
N ASN A 196 -19.15 -1.41 -14.42
CA ASN A 196 -19.10 -2.44 -15.47
C ASN A 196 -18.08 -3.54 -15.11
N GLY A 197 -16.95 -3.18 -14.53
CA GLY A 197 -15.98 -4.14 -13.99
C GLY A 197 -16.61 -5.04 -12.93
N LEU A 198 -17.32 -4.47 -11.95
CA LEU A 198 -18.03 -5.24 -10.91
C LEU A 198 -19.13 -6.14 -11.47
N LYS A 199 -19.88 -5.69 -12.49
CA LYS A 199 -20.87 -6.53 -13.18
C LYS A 199 -20.20 -7.77 -13.80
N VAL A 200 -19.08 -7.61 -14.49
CA VAL A 200 -18.33 -8.72 -15.07
C VAL A 200 -17.83 -9.68 -13.98
N VAL A 201 -17.34 -9.15 -12.87
CA VAL A 201 -16.95 -9.96 -11.70
C VAL A 201 -18.13 -10.78 -11.19
N GLY A 202 -19.31 -10.18 -11.06
CA GLY A 202 -20.52 -10.84 -10.57
C GLY A 202 -21.08 -11.95 -11.48
N THR A 203 -20.73 -11.93 -12.77
CA THR A 203 -21.19 -12.98 -13.73
C THR A 203 -20.33 -14.23 -13.71
N ASN A 204 -19.12 -14.16 -13.14
CA ASN A 204 -18.20 -15.30 -13.10
C ASN A 204 -17.85 -15.68 -11.65
N HIS A 205 -18.22 -16.89 -11.27
CA HIS A 205 -18.00 -17.42 -9.93
C HIS A 205 -16.52 -17.38 -9.50
N LEU A 206 -15.59 -17.62 -10.41
CA LEU A 206 -14.15 -17.57 -10.12
C LEU A 206 -13.70 -16.13 -9.79
N TYR A 207 -14.14 -15.13 -10.60
CA TYR A 207 -13.80 -13.73 -10.34
C TYR A 207 -14.40 -13.26 -9.02
N SER A 208 -15.69 -13.59 -8.76
CA SER A 208 -16.34 -13.28 -7.49
C SER A 208 -15.60 -13.87 -6.30
N THR A 209 -15.12 -15.12 -6.42
CA THR A 209 -14.34 -15.78 -5.37
C THR A 209 -13.01 -15.06 -5.14
N ILE A 210 -12.26 -14.73 -6.20
CA ILE A 210 -10.98 -14.02 -6.10
C ILE A 210 -11.19 -12.64 -5.46
N PHE A 211 -12.22 -11.91 -5.86
CA PHE A 211 -12.56 -10.60 -5.28
C PHE A 211 -12.96 -10.70 -3.81
N LEU A 212 -13.68 -11.73 -3.42
CA LEU A 212 -14.02 -11.98 -2.02
C LEU A 212 -12.75 -12.30 -1.19
N MET A 213 -11.86 -13.11 -1.73
CA MET A 213 -10.56 -13.39 -1.09
C MET A 213 -9.74 -12.12 -0.90
N PHE A 214 -9.64 -11.27 -1.92
CA PHE A 214 -8.99 -9.97 -1.79
C PHE A 214 -9.65 -9.08 -0.75
N SER A 215 -10.99 -9.03 -0.72
CA SER A 215 -11.73 -8.21 0.24
C SER A 215 -11.40 -8.57 1.68
N PHE A 216 -11.42 -9.85 2.04
CA PHE A 216 -11.07 -10.29 3.39
C PHE A 216 -9.60 -10.06 3.71
N THR A 217 -8.70 -10.33 2.75
CA THR A 217 -7.25 -10.09 2.94
C THR A 217 -6.96 -8.61 3.21
N TRP A 218 -7.48 -7.69 2.39
CA TRP A 218 -7.24 -6.26 2.55
C TRP A 218 -7.98 -5.65 3.74
N LEU A 219 -9.13 -6.19 4.12
CA LEU A 219 -9.82 -5.81 5.36
C LEU A 219 -8.98 -6.18 6.58
N ALA A 220 -8.46 -7.41 6.64
CA ALA A 220 -7.58 -7.86 7.70
C ALA A 220 -6.29 -7.01 7.77
N GLN A 221 -5.68 -6.74 6.61
CA GLN A 221 -4.49 -5.89 6.52
C GLN A 221 -4.77 -4.46 7.02
N GLY A 222 -5.93 -3.88 6.70
CA GLY A 222 -6.34 -2.58 7.22
C GLY A 222 -6.47 -2.56 8.74
N MET A 223 -7.02 -3.62 9.33
CA MET A 223 -7.09 -3.76 10.78
C MET A 223 -5.70 -3.85 11.42
N ILE A 224 -4.82 -4.67 10.85
CA ILE A 224 -3.44 -4.85 11.34
C ILE A 224 -2.68 -3.52 11.29
N ASN A 225 -2.75 -2.76 10.20
CA ASN A 225 -2.03 -1.50 10.05
C ASN A 225 -2.31 -0.52 11.20
N VAL A 226 -3.54 -0.46 11.68
CA VAL A 226 -3.91 0.43 12.80
C VAL A 226 -3.52 -0.16 14.15
N LEU A 227 -3.82 -1.44 14.36
CA LEU A 227 -3.67 -2.10 15.66
C LEU A 227 -2.24 -2.52 15.97
N PHE A 228 -1.39 -2.62 14.97
CA PHE A 228 0.00 -3.03 15.17
C PHE A 228 0.81 -2.01 15.95
N VAL A 229 0.48 -0.70 15.82
CA VAL A 229 1.09 0.37 16.62
C VAL A 229 0.81 0.18 18.12
N PRO A 230 -0.47 0.15 18.61
CA PRO A 230 -0.74 -0.09 20.02
C PRO A 230 -0.26 -1.46 20.51
N TYR A 231 -0.25 -2.48 19.64
CA TYR A 231 0.28 -3.80 19.98
C TYR A 231 1.78 -3.73 20.35
N VAL A 232 2.59 -3.12 19.50
CA VAL A 232 4.04 -3.03 19.74
C VAL A 232 4.35 -2.11 20.94
N ILE A 233 3.67 -0.97 21.03
CA ILE A 233 3.95 0.03 22.06
C ILE A 233 3.38 -0.37 23.43
N ASN A 234 2.11 -0.77 23.51
CA ASN A 234 1.44 -1.04 24.78
C ASN A 234 1.53 -2.50 25.21
N GLU A 235 1.23 -3.46 24.32
CA GLU A 235 1.17 -4.88 24.70
C GLU A 235 2.57 -5.50 24.83
N MET A 236 3.49 -5.11 23.92
CA MET A 236 4.88 -5.60 23.97
C MET A 236 5.80 -4.70 24.81
N GLY A 237 5.38 -3.46 25.15
CA GLY A 237 6.21 -2.50 25.87
C GLY A 237 7.46 -2.05 25.11
N GLN A 238 7.41 -2.05 23.79
CA GLN A 238 8.52 -1.67 22.91
C GLN A 238 8.39 -0.20 22.48
N THR A 239 9.44 0.30 21.81
CA THR A 239 9.50 1.68 21.33
C THR A 239 9.24 1.76 19.81
N SER A 240 9.20 2.99 19.29
CA SER A 240 9.13 3.22 17.84
C SER A 240 10.34 2.66 17.07
N VAL A 241 11.47 2.48 17.74
CA VAL A 241 12.69 1.87 17.13
C VAL A 241 12.42 0.42 16.77
N GLU A 242 11.96 -0.38 17.74
CA GLU A 242 11.65 -1.80 17.52
C GLU A 242 10.52 -1.95 16.53
N PHE A 243 9.49 -1.07 16.57
CA PHE A 243 8.41 -1.07 15.57
C PHE A 243 8.99 -0.95 14.15
N GLY A 244 9.85 0.02 13.92
CA GLY A 244 10.47 0.22 12.59
C GLY A 244 11.31 -0.98 12.14
N TRP A 245 12.00 -1.63 13.05
CA TRP A 245 12.80 -2.83 12.76
C TRP A 245 11.91 -4.04 12.45
N ILE A 246 10.81 -4.24 13.17
CA ILE A 246 9.84 -5.31 12.91
C ILE A 246 9.26 -5.18 11.50
N GLU A 247 8.85 -3.96 11.11
CA GLU A 247 8.33 -3.67 9.76
C GLU A 247 9.39 -3.92 8.67
N SER A 248 10.64 -3.55 8.93
CA SER A 248 11.74 -3.79 8.00
C SER A 248 12.05 -5.28 7.81
N VAL A 249 11.97 -6.07 8.88
CA VAL A 249 12.14 -7.53 8.81
C VAL A 249 11.02 -8.18 7.99
N GLN A 250 9.78 -7.68 8.08
CA GLN A 250 8.68 -8.12 7.20
C GLN A 250 9.00 -7.82 5.73
N GLY A 251 9.56 -6.64 5.45
CA GLY A 251 9.99 -6.28 4.10
C GLY A 251 11.07 -7.22 3.54
N ILE A 252 12.05 -7.60 4.35
CA ILE A 252 13.08 -8.60 4.00
C ILE A 252 12.42 -9.96 3.72
N GLY A 253 11.50 -10.39 4.59
CA GLY A 253 10.69 -11.59 4.38
C GLY A 253 9.98 -11.57 3.03
N GLY A 254 9.40 -10.44 2.66
CA GLY A 254 8.74 -10.24 1.37
C GLY A 254 9.68 -10.44 0.17
N LEU A 255 10.92 -9.96 0.22
CA LEU A 255 11.92 -10.24 -0.83
C LEU A 255 12.23 -11.74 -0.94
N ILE A 256 12.40 -12.41 0.20
CA ILE A 256 12.64 -13.86 0.24
C ILE A 256 11.42 -14.59 -0.36
N GLY A 257 10.20 -14.18 0.00
CA GLY A 257 8.94 -14.71 -0.54
C GLY A 257 8.85 -14.58 -2.05
N GLY A 258 9.19 -13.41 -2.60
CA GLY A 258 9.25 -13.18 -4.05
C GLY A 258 10.27 -14.10 -4.74
N TYR A 259 11.47 -14.25 -4.18
CA TYR A 259 12.47 -15.17 -4.70
C TYR A 259 12.03 -16.64 -4.65
N LEU A 260 11.44 -17.06 -3.53
CA LEU A 260 10.90 -18.42 -3.38
C LEU A 260 9.78 -18.67 -4.39
N LEU A 261 8.92 -17.69 -4.64
CA LEU A 261 7.84 -17.80 -5.60
C LEU A 261 8.36 -18.10 -7.01
N LEU A 262 9.46 -17.51 -7.45
CA LEU A 262 10.08 -17.80 -8.74
C LEU A 262 10.49 -19.27 -8.87
N LYS A 263 10.92 -19.90 -7.78
CA LYS A 263 11.29 -21.32 -7.75
C LYS A 263 10.08 -22.25 -7.62
N LEU A 264 9.12 -21.89 -6.79
CA LEU A 264 7.92 -22.67 -6.49
C LEU A 264 6.92 -22.67 -7.65
N ASN A 265 6.83 -21.57 -8.40
CA ASN A 265 5.89 -21.41 -9.51
C ASN A 265 6.00 -22.52 -10.59
N LYS A 266 7.19 -23.10 -10.76
CA LYS A 266 7.42 -24.21 -11.72
C LYS A 266 7.03 -25.59 -11.16
N LYS A 267 6.88 -25.73 -9.84
CA LYS A 267 6.74 -27.02 -9.15
C LYS A 267 5.38 -27.20 -8.49
N VAL A 268 4.73 -26.11 -8.11
CA VAL A 268 3.48 -26.16 -7.32
C VAL A 268 2.38 -25.42 -8.07
N ALA A 269 1.21 -26.03 -8.16
CA ALA A 269 0.05 -25.40 -8.76
C ALA A 269 -0.37 -24.12 -7.99
N SER A 270 -1.00 -23.17 -8.69
CA SER A 270 -1.38 -21.86 -8.14
C SER A 270 -2.26 -21.96 -6.90
N PHE A 271 -3.28 -22.81 -6.94
CA PHE A 271 -4.28 -22.93 -5.87
C PHE A 271 -3.73 -23.44 -4.53
N PRO A 272 -3.03 -24.58 -4.46
CA PRO A 272 -2.44 -25.03 -3.20
C PRO A 272 -1.51 -24.00 -2.59
N LEU A 273 -0.76 -23.26 -3.43
CA LEU A 273 0.19 -22.27 -2.96
C LEU A 273 -0.52 -21.05 -2.37
N ILE A 274 -1.60 -20.55 -2.99
CA ILE A 274 -2.41 -19.45 -2.44
C ILE A 274 -3.03 -19.86 -1.10
N ILE A 275 -3.66 -21.02 -1.06
CA ILE A 275 -4.37 -21.48 0.13
C ILE A 275 -3.40 -21.74 1.29
N SER A 276 -2.30 -22.44 1.04
CA SER A 276 -1.31 -22.74 2.08
C SER A 276 -0.65 -21.46 2.62
N SER A 277 -0.37 -20.47 1.77
CA SER A 277 0.20 -19.20 2.22
C SER A 277 -0.80 -18.36 3.04
N LEU A 278 -2.08 -18.33 2.68
CA LEU A 278 -3.11 -17.64 3.46
C LEU A 278 -3.37 -18.30 4.81
N LEU A 279 -3.43 -19.64 4.86
CA LEU A 279 -3.57 -20.38 6.12
C LEU A 279 -2.33 -20.21 7.01
N ALA A 280 -1.14 -20.26 6.42
CA ALA A 280 0.10 -20.00 7.13
C ALA A 280 0.14 -18.56 7.67
N ASN A 281 -0.29 -17.57 6.89
CA ASN A 281 -0.39 -16.18 7.31
C ASN A 281 -1.28 -16.02 8.53
N GLY A 282 -2.50 -16.58 8.50
CA GLY A 282 -3.40 -16.57 9.65
C GLY A 282 -2.79 -17.26 10.88
N GLY A 283 -2.12 -18.41 10.71
CA GLY A 283 -1.48 -19.14 11.80
C GLY A 283 -0.30 -18.39 12.43
N LEU A 284 0.57 -17.85 11.59
CA LEU A 284 1.73 -17.04 12.03
C LEU A 284 1.26 -15.77 12.75
N ALA A 285 0.23 -15.10 12.23
CA ALA A 285 -0.35 -13.90 12.84
C ALA A 285 -0.97 -14.23 14.21
N LEU A 286 -1.73 -15.32 14.34
CA LEU A 286 -2.24 -15.76 15.64
C LEU A 286 -1.13 -16.03 16.65
N LEU A 287 -0.06 -16.73 16.23
CA LEU A 287 1.08 -16.98 17.11
C LEU A 287 1.74 -15.68 17.54
N GLN A 288 1.98 -14.76 16.60
CA GLN A 288 2.61 -13.47 16.85
C GLN A 288 1.83 -12.64 17.86
N PHE A 289 0.52 -12.49 17.66
CA PHE A 289 -0.29 -11.60 18.49
C PHE A 289 -0.57 -12.14 19.91
N ASN A 290 -0.39 -13.45 20.15
CA ASN A 290 -0.58 -14.06 21.46
C ASN A 290 0.75 -14.37 22.20
N ILE A 291 1.90 -14.16 21.54
CA ILE A 291 3.24 -14.33 22.15
C ILE A 291 4.03 -13.03 21.96
N PRO A 292 3.83 -12.01 22.82
CA PRO A 292 4.41 -10.68 22.67
C PRO A 292 5.89 -10.62 23.07
N ILE A 293 6.71 -11.57 22.61
CA ILE A 293 8.16 -11.62 22.83
C ILE A 293 8.84 -11.05 21.61
N LEU A 294 9.64 -10.00 21.76
CA LEU A 294 10.26 -9.25 20.67
C LEU A 294 10.97 -10.15 19.64
N PHE A 295 11.84 -11.05 20.12
CA PHE A 295 12.57 -11.96 19.23
C PHE A 295 11.63 -12.89 18.45
N PHE A 296 10.59 -13.38 19.10
CA PHE A 296 9.58 -14.22 18.45
C PHE A 296 8.80 -13.44 17.40
N VAL A 297 8.41 -12.21 17.69
CA VAL A 297 7.71 -11.32 16.77
C VAL A 297 8.59 -11.01 15.54
N PHE A 298 9.90 -10.79 15.69
CA PHE A 298 10.81 -10.64 14.54
C PHE A 298 10.78 -11.86 13.62
N ILE A 299 10.87 -13.07 14.19
CA ILE A 299 10.84 -14.31 13.40
C ILE A 299 9.49 -14.45 12.68
N MET A 300 8.39 -14.24 13.40
CA MET A 300 7.04 -14.34 12.82
C MET A 300 6.83 -13.32 11.70
N ASN A 301 7.28 -12.06 11.87
CA ASN A 301 7.19 -11.04 10.81
C ASN A 301 8.02 -11.40 9.57
N ALA A 302 9.18 -11.99 9.72
CA ALA A 302 9.95 -12.49 8.57
C ALA A 302 9.14 -13.52 7.76
N PHE A 303 8.51 -14.48 8.45
CA PHE A 303 7.67 -15.49 7.80
C PHE A 303 6.36 -14.90 7.26
N LEU A 304 5.73 -13.95 7.95
CA LEU A 304 4.56 -13.22 7.46
C LEU A 304 4.89 -12.49 6.17
N GLY A 305 6.03 -11.80 6.09
CA GLY A 305 6.47 -11.17 4.85
C GLY A 305 6.59 -12.15 3.67
N ILE A 306 7.12 -13.36 3.93
CA ILE A 306 7.20 -14.43 2.91
C ILE A 306 5.81 -14.84 2.44
N THR A 307 4.93 -15.15 3.37
CA THR A 307 3.58 -15.67 3.05
C THR A 307 2.69 -14.61 2.42
N ASP A 308 2.80 -13.34 2.82
CA ASP A 308 2.08 -12.21 2.25
C ASP A 308 2.40 -12.03 0.77
N VAL A 309 3.69 -11.96 0.43
CA VAL A 309 4.09 -11.78 -0.97
C VAL A 309 3.67 -12.96 -1.82
N ILE A 310 3.82 -14.18 -1.32
CA ILE A 310 3.40 -15.38 -2.05
C ILE A 310 1.89 -15.34 -2.30
N SER A 311 1.07 -15.05 -1.29
CA SER A 311 -0.40 -15.06 -1.41
C SER A 311 -0.90 -13.97 -2.35
N ILE A 312 -0.44 -12.72 -2.17
CA ILE A 312 -0.90 -11.56 -2.95
C ILE A 312 -0.47 -11.70 -4.41
N VAL A 313 0.81 -11.96 -4.68
CA VAL A 313 1.33 -12.06 -6.05
C VAL A 313 0.68 -13.21 -6.82
N ARG A 314 0.49 -14.37 -6.16
CA ARG A 314 -0.18 -15.50 -6.82
C ARG A 314 -1.66 -15.27 -7.07
N LEU A 315 -2.35 -14.60 -6.15
CA LEU A 315 -3.76 -14.27 -6.33
C LEU A 315 -3.96 -13.24 -7.45
N GLU A 316 -3.09 -12.22 -7.53
CA GLU A 316 -3.08 -11.24 -8.62
C GLU A 316 -2.75 -11.91 -9.97
N THR A 317 -1.74 -12.78 -9.99
CA THR A 317 -1.37 -13.53 -11.21
C THR A 317 -2.53 -14.40 -11.68
N LEU A 318 -3.20 -15.10 -10.75
CA LEU A 318 -4.38 -15.90 -11.08
C LEU A 318 -5.48 -15.04 -11.72
N LEU A 319 -5.73 -13.84 -11.19
CA LEU A 319 -6.69 -12.92 -11.80
C LEU A 319 -6.24 -12.50 -13.20
N GLN A 320 -4.95 -12.19 -13.41
CA GLN A 320 -4.39 -11.83 -14.71
C GLN A 320 -4.51 -12.95 -15.74
N GLU A 321 -4.25 -14.19 -15.34
CA GLU A 321 -4.33 -15.37 -16.21
C GLU A 321 -5.76 -15.70 -16.68
N GLN A 322 -6.77 -15.31 -15.88
CA GLN A 322 -8.16 -15.68 -16.15
C GLN A 322 -8.96 -14.58 -16.86
N VAL A 323 -8.53 -13.32 -16.75
CA VAL A 323 -9.24 -12.18 -17.31
C VAL A 323 -8.88 -11.96 -18.78
N PRO A 324 -9.86 -11.93 -19.72
CA PRO A 324 -9.62 -11.57 -21.10
C PRO A 324 -9.03 -10.15 -21.24
N GLU A 325 -8.14 -9.94 -22.20
CA GLU A 325 -7.41 -8.69 -22.40
C GLU A 325 -8.33 -7.45 -22.51
N ASN A 326 -9.49 -7.59 -23.16
CA ASN A 326 -10.48 -6.51 -23.35
C ASN A 326 -11.17 -6.06 -22.05
N TYR A 327 -11.12 -6.86 -20.98
CA TYR A 327 -11.69 -6.53 -19.66
C TYR A 327 -10.62 -6.20 -18.62
N MET A 328 -9.33 -6.40 -18.92
CA MET A 328 -8.22 -6.28 -17.97
C MET A 328 -8.25 -4.92 -17.22
N GLY A 329 -8.33 -3.81 -17.95
CA GLY A 329 -8.34 -2.48 -17.35
C GLY A 329 -9.54 -2.23 -16.43
N ARG A 330 -10.73 -2.74 -16.78
CA ARG A 330 -11.95 -2.57 -15.97
C ARG A 330 -11.92 -3.40 -14.71
N ILE A 331 -11.50 -4.66 -14.80
CA ILE A 331 -11.43 -5.58 -13.66
C ILE A 331 -10.33 -5.15 -12.70
N PHE A 332 -9.13 -4.76 -13.20
CA PHE A 332 -8.07 -4.26 -12.34
C PHE A 332 -8.38 -2.87 -11.74
N GLY A 333 -9.12 -2.02 -12.45
CA GLY A 333 -9.68 -0.79 -11.88
C GLY A 333 -10.64 -1.08 -10.72
N ALA A 334 -11.54 -2.04 -10.88
CA ALA A 334 -12.45 -2.49 -9.83
C ALA A 334 -11.67 -3.12 -8.65
N TYR A 335 -10.66 -3.95 -8.92
CA TYR A 335 -9.79 -4.55 -7.90
C TYR A 335 -9.07 -3.49 -7.05
N ASN A 336 -8.40 -2.50 -7.67
CA ASN A 336 -7.68 -1.46 -6.95
C ASN A 336 -8.61 -0.62 -6.05
N THR A 337 -9.81 -0.33 -6.54
CA THR A 337 -10.81 0.41 -5.74
C THR A 337 -11.34 -0.44 -4.59
N LEU A 338 -11.64 -1.73 -4.84
CA LEU A 338 -12.08 -2.66 -3.80
C LEU A 338 -11.02 -2.81 -2.71
N MET A 339 -9.75 -3.01 -3.09
CA MET A 339 -8.62 -3.08 -2.19
C MET A 339 -8.55 -1.85 -1.27
N ALA A 340 -8.63 -0.66 -1.85
CA ALA A 340 -8.57 0.58 -1.09
C ALA A 340 -9.78 0.74 -0.15
N LEU A 341 -10.98 0.43 -0.61
CA LEU A 341 -12.21 0.50 0.19
C LEU A 341 -12.21 -0.50 1.34
N THR A 342 -11.89 -1.77 1.09
CA THR A 342 -11.88 -2.79 2.12
C THR A 342 -10.79 -2.55 3.17
N MET A 343 -9.63 -2.04 2.74
CA MET A 343 -8.56 -1.63 3.64
C MET A 343 -8.99 -0.45 4.52
N LEU A 344 -9.63 0.59 3.97
CA LEU A 344 -10.19 1.70 4.74
C LEU A 344 -11.28 1.25 5.71
N ILE A 345 -12.14 0.32 5.32
CA ILE A 345 -13.14 -0.29 6.22
C ILE A 345 -12.44 -1.01 7.37
N GLY A 346 -11.41 -1.81 7.08
CA GLY A 346 -10.61 -2.49 8.09
C GLY A 346 -9.94 -1.51 9.07
N MET A 347 -9.32 -0.44 8.56
CA MET A 347 -8.75 0.62 9.37
C MET A 347 -9.81 1.29 10.26
N SER A 348 -11.00 1.57 9.71
CA SER A 348 -12.10 2.19 10.46
C SER A 348 -12.61 1.27 11.56
N ILE A 349 -12.85 0.00 11.27
CA ILE A 349 -13.25 -1.01 12.27
C ILE A 349 -12.21 -1.08 13.38
N ALA A 350 -10.93 -1.18 13.04
CA ALA A 350 -9.84 -1.24 14.01
C ALA A 350 -9.76 0.02 14.88
N SER A 351 -9.94 1.21 14.25
CA SER A 351 -9.91 2.48 14.97
C SER A 351 -11.00 2.58 16.03
N PHE A 352 -12.25 2.29 15.64
CA PHE A 352 -13.39 2.45 16.57
C PHE A 352 -13.50 1.32 17.58
N LEU A 353 -13.26 0.07 17.18
CA LEU A 353 -13.41 -1.09 18.05
C LEU A 353 -12.15 -1.39 18.86
N GLY A 354 -10.97 -0.87 18.47
CA GLY A 354 -9.71 -1.14 19.14
C GLY A 354 -9.70 -0.74 20.62
N GLU A 355 -10.31 0.41 20.93
CA GLU A 355 -10.43 0.89 22.30
C GLU A 355 -11.49 0.12 23.12
N MET A 356 -12.52 -0.43 22.47
CA MET A 356 -13.63 -1.13 23.14
C MET A 356 -13.35 -2.61 23.40
N MET A 357 -12.76 -3.30 22.43
CA MET A 357 -12.58 -4.75 22.43
C MET A 357 -11.16 -5.18 22.80
N GLY A 358 -10.22 -4.23 22.80
CA GLY A 358 -8.82 -4.51 23.05
C GLY A 358 -8.05 -4.90 21.77
N THR A 359 -6.78 -4.51 21.74
CA THR A 359 -5.88 -4.63 20.58
C THR A 359 -5.70 -6.09 20.14
N VAL A 360 -5.36 -6.97 21.08
CA VAL A 360 -5.03 -8.38 20.78
C VAL A 360 -6.25 -9.14 20.26
N MET A 361 -7.45 -8.87 20.81
CA MET A 361 -8.67 -9.55 20.34
C MET A 361 -8.97 -9.22 18.87
N LEU A 362 -8.87 -7.95 18.48
CA LEU A 362 -9.13 -7.55 17.09
C LEU A 362 -8.02 -8.00 16.13
N LEU A 363 -6.77 -8.05 16.59
CA LEU A 363 -5.67 -8.65 15.82
C LEU A 363 -5.90 -10.14 15.59
N ASN A 364 -6.41 -10.87 16.58
CA ASN A 364 -6.81 -12.27 16.42
C ASN A 364 -7.97 -12.43 15.43
N ILE A 365 -8.95 -11.52 15.44
CA ILE A 365 -10.02 -11.49 14.43
C ILE A 365 -9.44 -11.26 13.03
N SER A 366 -8.48 -10.35 12.87
CA SER A 366 -7.81 -10.14 11.57
C SER A 366 -7.05 -11.38 11.11
N ALA A 367 -6.38 -12.09 12.00
CA ALA A 367 -5.71 -13.35 11.69
C ALA A 367 -6.71 -14.46 11.28
N LEU A 368 -7.87 -14.53 11.94
CA LEU A 368 -8.95 -15.45 11.56
C LEU A 368 -9.55 -15.12 10.19
N LEU A 369 -9.56 -13.85 9.77
CA LEU A 369 -9.99 -13.47 8.42
C LEU A 369 -9.08 -14.07 7.35
N PHE A 370 -7.76 -14.17 7.57
CA PHE A 370 -6.86 -14.89 6.65
C PHE A 370 -7.20 -16.39 6.58
N PHE A 371 -7.52 -17.03 7.70
CA PHE A 371 -8.00 -18.43 7.69
C PHE A 371 -9.30 -18.57 6.91
N LEU A 372 -10.28 -17.70 7.16
CA LEU A 372 -11.54 -17.70 6.42
C LEU A 372 -11.30 -17.54 4.92
N THR A 373 -10.40 -16.64 4.52
CA THR A 373 -10.01 -16.45 3.13
C THR A 373 -9.45 -17.74 2.53
N GLY A 374 -8.57 -18.43 3.26
CA GLY A 374 -8.01 -19.72 2.84
C GLY A 374 -9.08 -20.81 2.68
N ILE A 375 -10.02 -20.91 3.63
CA ILE A 375 -11.12 -21.90 3.61
C ILE A 375 -12.10 -21.62 2.46
N VAL A 376 -12.51 -20.35 2.29
CA VAL A 376 -13.40 -19.92 1.18
C VAL A 376 -12.74 -20.22 -0.16
N GLY A 377 -11.48 -19.83 -0.31
CA GLY A 377 -10.68 -20.14 -1.49
C GLY A 377 -10.62 -21.63 -1.78
N TYR A 378 -10.30 -22.46 -0.79
CA TYR A 378 -10.23 -23.90 -0.96
C TYR A 378 -11.55 -24.51 -1.45
N ARG A 379 -12.67 -24.16 -0.84
CA ARG A 379 -14.00 -24.69 -1.20
C ARG A 379 -14.41 -24.30 -2.62
N ALA A 380 -14.32 -23.02 -2.95
CA ALA A 380 -14.75 -22.49 -4.23
C ALA A 380 -13.85 -22.94 -5.39
N LEU A 381 -12.53 -22.99 -5.18
CA LEU A 381 -11.59 -23.39 -6.21
C LEU A 381 -11.59 -24.89 -6.46
N LYS A 382 -11.89 -25.71 -5.43
CA LYS A 382 -12.11 -27.16 -5.59
C LYS A 382 -13.32 -27.49 -6.47
N GLN A 383 -14.38 -26.68 -6.39
CA GLN A 383 -15.54 -26.84 -7.27
C GLN A 383 -15.19 -26.53 -8.74
N ASN A 384 -14.45 -25.45 -8.99
CA ASN A 384 -14.03 -25.09 -10.35
C ASN A 384 -13.10 -26.13 -11.00
N MET A 385 -12.22 -26.76 -10.22
CA MET A 385 -11.36 -27.85 -10.72
C MET A 385 -12.16 -29.11 -11.11
N LYS A 386 -13.26 -29.41 -10.44
CA LYS A 386 -14.15 -30.53 -10.81
C LYS A 386 -14.87 -30.24 -12.12
N VAL A 387 -15.40 -29.02 -12.31
CA VAL A 387 -16.10 -28.60 -13.53
C VAL A 387 -15.15 -28.63 -14.74
N SER A 388 -13.93 -28.13 -14.61
CA SER A 388 -12.91 -28.13 -15.67
C SER A 388 -12.42 -29.54 -16.08
N ARG A 389 -12.50 -30.53 -15.18
CA ARG A 389 -12.15 -31.92 -15.50
C ARG A 389 -13.29 -32.69 -16.24
N HIS A 390 -14.54 -32.34 -15.99
CA HIS A 390 -15.69 -32.93 -16.67
C HIS A 390 -15.88 -32.36 -18.08
N GLY A 391 -15.61 -31.07 -18.29
CA GLY A 391 -15.72 -30.46 -19.64
C GLY A 391 -14.54 -30.70 -20.59
N LYS A 392 -13.55 -31.52 -20.19
CA LYS A 392 -12.47 -32.00 -21.09
C LYS A 392 -12.67 -33.44 -21.53
N ASN A 393 -13.68 -34.15 -21.02
CA ASN A 393 -13.99 -35.52 -21.33
C ASN A 393 -15.24 -35.66 -22.24
N ASP A 394 -15.85 -34.54 -22.61
CA ASP A 394 -16.87 -34.41 -23.65
C ASP A 394 -16.27 -33.67 -24.87
#